data_1313a766c2e45f38d4d8bb30432a97cd
#
_entry.id   1313a766c2e45f38d4d8bb30432a97cd
#
_cell.length_a   1.000
_cell.length_b   1.000
_cell.length_c   1.000
_cell.angle_alpha   90.00
_cell.angle_beta   90.00
_cell.angle_gamma   90.00
#
_symmetry.space_group_name_H-M   'P 1'
#
loop_
_entity.id
_entity.type
_entity.pdbx_description
1 polymer ?
#
loop_
_entity_poly.entity_id
_entity_poly.type
_entity_poly.pdbx_seq_one_letter_code
_entity_poly.pdbx_strand_id
1 'polypeptide(L)'
;MSFLKIKDLSVDYQMRKETVYAAKNVNIEVNKGEILGLVGESGSGKSTVGNAIINLIDEPGKVSSGSVLLGDLNIHEDPKNIVKYRGKKVGLIFQDPQTSLNPILTIGEQLIETIQTHLELTKEEAKERSINLLNEVGIKDASSRFDNYPHQFSGGMRQRVVISLALC
;
A
#
# COMPACT_ATOMS: atom_id res chain seq x y z
N MET A 1 -1.83 -15.89 -16.61
CA MET A 1 -0.97 -16.31 -15.48
C MET A 1 -1.33 -15.48 -14.27
N SER A 2 -1.59 -16.12 -13.14
CA SER A 2 -1.93 -15.48 -11.89
C SER A 2 -0.78 -14.59 -11.41
N PHE A 3 -1.08 -13.34 -11.04
CA PHE A 3 -0.08 -12.41 -10.50
C PHE A 3 -0.08 -12.45 -8.96
N LEU A 4 -1.27 -12.57 -8.35
CA LEU A 4 -1.45 -12.77 -6.92
C LEU A 4 -2.23 -14.05 -6.70
N LYS A 5 -1.74 -14.93 -5.82
CA LYS A 5 -2.45 -16.14 -5.43
C LYS A 5 -2.38 -16.32 -3.91
N ILE A 6 -3.54 -16.29 -3.29
CA ILE A 6 -3.73 -16.59 -1.87
C ILE A 6 -4.36 -17.98 -1.77
N LYS A 7 -3.76 -18.86 -0.98
CA LYS A 7 -4.26 -20.21 -0.78
C LYS A 7 -4.37 -20.54 0.71
N ASP A 8 -5.60 -20.89 1.14
CA ASP A 8 -5.96 -21.33 2.49
C ASP A 8 -5.43 -20.39 3.60
N LEU A 9 -5.33 -19.08 3.29
CA LEU A 9 -4.80 -18.08 4.20
C LEU A 9 -5.69 -17.92 5.42
N SER A 10 -5.08 -18.06 6.58
CA SER A 10 -5.70 -17.74 7.87
C SER A 10 -4.81 -16.80 8.67
N VAL A 11 -5.46 -15.81 9.27
CA VAL A 11 -4.80 -14.80 10.13
C VAL A 11 -5.51 -14.76 11.45
N ASP A 12 -4.77 -14.91 12.53
CA ASP A 12 -5.27 -14.86 13.88
C ASP A 12 -4.52 -13.85 14.75
N TYR A 13 -5.23 -13.29 15.73
CA TYR A 13 -4.72 -12.40 16.76
C TYR A 13 -4.79 -13.12 18.11
N GLN A 14 -3.64 -13.39 18.70
CA GLN A 14 -3.55 -14.03 20.02
C GLN A 14 -3.74 -12.98 21.11
N MET A 15 -4.96 -12.88 21.60
CA MET A 15 -5.28 -12.03 22.74
C MET A 15 -5.02 -12.79 24.05
N ARG A 16 -4.92 -12.07 25.17
CA ARG A 16 -4.61 -12.68 26.49
C ARG A 16 -5.57 -13.79 26.94
N LYS A 17 -6.83 -13.74 26.48
CA LYS A 17 -7.88 -14.67 26.92
C LYS A 17 -8.43 -15.54 25.82
N GLU A 18 -8.26 -15.14 24.55
CA GLU A 18 -8.85 -15.81 23.40
C GLU A 18 -8.03 -15.58 22.14
N THR A 19 -8.24 -16.42 21.14
CA THR A 19 -7.71 -16.20 19.78
C THR A 19 -8.83 -15.70 18.88
N VAL A 20 -8.62 -14.52 18.29
CA VAL A 20 -9.55 -13.91 17.34
C VAL A 20 -9.10 -14.27 15.91
N TYR A 21 -9.92 -14.98 15.17
CA TYR A 21 -9.68 -15.32 13.77
C TYR A 21 -10.16 -14.17 12.87
N ALA A 22 -9.25 -13.35 12.39
CA ALA A 22 -9.56 -12.19 11.56
C ALA A 22 -9.79 -12.57 10.08
N ALA A 23 -9.15 -13.64 9.60
CA ALA A 23 -9.42 -14.24 8.30
C ALA A 23 -9.25 -15.76 8.43
N LYS A 24 -10.04 -16.55 7.71
CA LYS A 24 -10.00 -18.02 7.78
C LYS A 24 -10.19 -18.66 6.42
N ASN A 25 -9.24 -19.49 6.02
CA ASN A 25 -9.24 -20.27 4.77
C ASN A 25 -9.56 -19.41 3.53
N VAL A 26 -8.94 -18.21 3.44
CA VAL A 26 -9.17 -17.30 2.32
C VAL A 26 -8.43 -17.81 1.09
N ASN A 27 -9.15 -17.88 -0.01
CA ASN A 27 -8.61 -18.25 -1.32
C ASN A 27 -8.95 -17.14 -2.32
N ILE A 28 -7.93 -16.52 -2.91
CA ILE A 28 -8.07 -15.43 -3.87
C ILE A 28 -7.02 -15.62 -4.97
N GLU A 29 -7.43 -15.36 -6.20
CA GLU A 29 -6.52 -15.34 -7.34
C GLU A 29 -6.79 -14.11 -8.18
N VAL A 30 -5.73 -13.36 -8.52
CA VAL A 30 -5.81 -12.14 -9.35
C VAL A 30 -4.82 -12.27 -10.49
N ASN A 31 -5.29 -12.12 -11.70
CA ASN A 31 -4.46 -12.16 -12.90
C ASN A 31 -3.85 -10.79 -13.21
N LYS A 32 -2.81 -10.77 -14.02
CA LYS A 32 -2.22 -9.51 -14.49
C LYS A 32 -3.26 -8.69 -15.26
N GLY A 33 -3.43 -7.42 -14.89
CA GLY A 33 -4.40 -6.49 -15.50
C GLY A 33 -5.83 -6.67 -15.00
N GLU A 34 -6.07 -7.54 -14.01
CA GLU A 34 -7.37 -7.76 -13.40
C GLU A 34 -7.60 -6.81 -12.21
N ILE A 35 -8.84 -6.37 -12.05
CA ILE A 35 -9.31 -5.65 -10.85
C ILE A 35 -10.26 -6.57 -10.10
N LEU A 36 -9.88 -6.94 -8.88
CA LEU A 36 -10.71 -7.75 -7.99
C LEU A 36 -11.30 -6.88 -6.88
N GLY A 37 -12.62 -6.89 -6.76
CA GLY A 37 -13.34 -6.26 -5.65
C GLY A 37 -13.49 -7.22 -4.46
N LEU A 38 -12.98 -6.85 -3.28
CA LEU A 38 -13.21 -7.58 -2.03
C LEU A 38 -14.28 -6.86 -1.20
N VAL A 39 -15.46 -7.47 -1.10
CA VAL A 39 -16.64 -6.87 -0.47
C VAL A 39 -17.00 -7.63 0.81
N GLY A 40 -17.52 -6.92 1.80
CA GLY A 40 -17.97 -7.48 3.07
C GLY A 40 -18.24 -6.39 4.11
N GLU A 41 -18.86 -6.73 5.22
CA GLU A 41 -19.16 -5.83 6.33
C GLU A 41 -17.90 -5.27 7.01
N SER A 42 -18.05 -4.21 7.81
CA SER A 42 -16.97 -3.72 8.66
C SER A 42 -16.55 -4.83 9.64
N GLY A 43 -15.24 -5.01 9.81
CA GLY A 43 -14.70 -6.07 10.66
C GLY A 43 -14.63 -7.47 10.03
N SER A 44 -15.04 -7.66 8.76
CA SER A 44 -15.01 -8.97 8.09
C SER A 44 -13.60 -9.45 7.65
N GLY A 45 -12.55 -8.74 8.02
CA GLY A 45 -11.16 -9.15 7.74
C GLY A 45 -10.58 -8.67 6.39
N LYS A 46 -11.27 -7.83 5.61
CA LYS A 46 -10.78 -7.33 4.30
C LYS A 46 -9.40 -6.67 4.39
N SER A 47 -9.25 -5.74 5.34
CA SER A 47 -7.99 -5.04 5.56
C SER A 47 -6.89 -5.99 6.06
N THR A 48 -7.25 -6.98 6.88
CA THR A 48 -6.34 -8.02 7.33
C THR A 48 -5.79 -8.84 6.16
N VAL A 49 -6.65 -9.21 5.21
CA VAL A 49 -6.22 -9.90 3.97
C VAL A 49 -5.29 -9.00 3.15
N GLY A 50 -5.64 -7.72 2.98
CA GLY A 50 -4.78 -6.74 2.30
C GLY A 50 -3.39 -6.61 2.94
N ASN A 51 -3.36 -6.49 4.28
CA ASN A 51 -2.11 -6.40 5.05
C ASN A 51 -1.29 -7.71 4.97
N ALA A 52 -1.97 -8.86 4.92
CA ALA A 52 -1.29 -10.15 4.75
C ALA A 52 -0.56 -10.27 3.40
N ILE A 53 -1.13 -9.70 2.33
CA ILE A 53 -0.52 -9.70 0.98
C ILE A 53 0.85 -9.01 0.97
N ILE A 54 1.04 -8.01 1.80
CA ILE A 54 2.29 -7.26 1.86
C ILE A 54 3.06 -7.50 3.16
N ASN A 55 2.65 -8.49 3.95
CA ASN A 55 3.23 -8.86 5.25
C ASN A 55 3.32 -7.66 6.22
N LEU A 56 2.22 -6.91 6.38
CA LEU A 56 2.06 -5.81 7.33
C LEU A 56 0.92 -6.13 8.32
N ILE A 57 0.97 -7.30 8.93
CA ILE A 57 0.08 -7.67 10.03
C ILE A 57 0.72 -7.19 11.33
N ASP A 58 0.02 -6.31 12.04
CA ASP A 58 0.48 -5.79 13.32
C ASP A 58 0.39 -6.85 14.42
N GLU A 59 1.38 -6.86 15.30
CA GLU A 59 1.34 -7.70 16.52
C GLU A 59 0.12 -7.36 17.39
N PRO A 60 -0.52 -8.34 18.04
CA PRO A 60 -0.16 -9.75 18.14
C PRO A 60 -0.71 -10.65 17.02
N GLY A 61 -1.05 -10.07 15.86
CA GLY A 61 -1.55 -10.81 14.70
C GLY A 61 -0.44 -11.59 14.00
N LYS A 62 -0.80 -12.73 13.44
CA LYS A 62 0.09 -13.54 12.60
C LYS A 62 -0.67 -14.31 11.54
N VAL A 63 0.01 -14.63 10.45
CA VAL A 63 -0.46 -15.65 9.51
C VAL A 63 -0.30 -17.01 10.17
N SER A 64 -1.40 -17.69 10.44
CA SER A 64 -1.43 -18.97 11.12
C SER A 64 -1.42 -20.15 10.15
N SER A 65 -1.89 -19.98 8.93
CA SER A 65 -1.83 -20.99 7.87
C SER A 65 -1.98 -20.37 6.48
N GLY A 66 -1.68 -21.16 5.47
CA GLY A 66 -1.81 -20.82 4.07
C GLY A 66 -0.59 -20.12 3.50
N SER A 67 -0.71 -19.64 2.27
CA SER A 67 0.36 -18.98 1.54
C SER A 67 -0.14 -17.79 0.72
N VAL A 68 0.74 -16.83 0.51
CA VAL A 68 0.53 -15.70 -0.40
C VAL A 68 1.67 -15.68 -1.40
N LEU A 69 1.36 -15.89 -2.66
CA LEU A 69 2.29 -15.85 -3.78
C LEU A 69 2.07 -14.55 -4.56
N LEU A 70 3.11 -13.78 -4.75
CA LEU A 70 3.14 -12.61 -5.62
C LEU A 70 4.13 -12.87 -6.76
N GLY A 71 3.61 -13.22 -7.94
CA GLY A 71 4.42 -13.85 -8.97
C GLY A 71 5.06 -15.14 -8.44
N ASP A 72 6.39 -15.18 -8.46
CA ASP A 72 7.16 -16.34 -7.98
C ASP A 72 7.58 -16.22 -6.50
N LEU A 73 7.27 -15.10 -5.84
CA LEU A 73 7.64 -14.85 -4.44
C LEU A 73 6.57 -15.38 -3.48
N ASN A 74 6.94 -16.32 -2.59
CA ASN A 74 6.13 -16.65 -1.42
C ASN A 74 6.44 -15.66 -0.28
N ILE A 75 5.48 -14.82 0.03
CA ILE A 75 5.66 -13.66 0.92
C ILE A 75 5.97 -14.06 2.36
N HIS A 76 5.39 -15.17 2.81
CA HIS A 76 5.51 -15.59 4.22
C HIS A 76 6.68 -16.56 4.47
N GLU A 77 7.20 -17.21 3.44
CA GLU A 77 8.39 -18.05 3.57
C GLU A 77 9.68 -17.23 3.63
N ASP A 78 9.71 -16.08 2.93
CA ASP A 78 10.85 -15.16 2.97
C ASP A 78 10.39 -13.71 3.24
N PRO A 79 10.06 -13.39 4.51
CA PRO A 79 9.56 -12.06 4.89
C PRO A 79 10.54 -10.91 4.59
N LYS A 80 11.84 -11.20 4.46
CA LYS A 80 12.86 -10.17 4.14
C LYS A 80 12.79 -9.73 2.68
N ASN A 81 12.37 -10.62 1.78
CA ASN A 81 12.29 -10.29 0.36
C ASN A 81 11.10 -9.39 0.03
N ILE A 82 9.99 -9.46 0.78
CA ILE A 82 8.84 -8.58 0.53
C ILE A 82 9.21 -7.09 0.65
N VAL A 83 10.18 -6.74 1.49
CA VAL A 83 10.66 -5.35 1.64
C VAL A 83 11.14 -4.79 0.29
N LYS A 84 11.80 -5.62 -0.54
CA LYS A 84 12.27 -5.23 -1.88
C LYS A 84 11.15 -5.07 -2.90
N TYR A 85 9.97 -5.64 -2.62
CA TYR A 85 8.80 -5.57 -3.49
C TYR A 85 7.85 -4.43 -3.12
N ARG A 86 7.81 -4.06 -1.82
CA ARG A 86 7.00 -2.92 -1.35
C ARG A 86 7.46 -1.65 -2.03
N GLY A 87 6.52 -0.85 -2.52
CA GLY A 87 6.75 0.38 -3.28
C GLY A 87 7.23 0.15 -4.72
N LYS A 88 7.93 -0.95 -5.02
CA LYS A 88 8.46 -1.23 -6.36
C LYS A 88 7.56 -2.14 -7.22
N LYS A 89 6.93 -3.14 -6.61
CA LYS A 89 6.05 -4.13 -7.27
C LYS A 89 4.64 -4.12 -6.72
N VAL A 90 4.48 -3.73 -5.46
CA VAL A 90 3.22 -3.66 -4.75
C VAL A 90 3.15 -2.35 -4.00
N GLY A 91 2.20 -1.50 -4.36
CA GLY A 91 1.83 -0.30 -3.61
C GLY A 91 0.60 -0.58 -2.75
N LEU A 92 0.50 0.07 -1.59
CA LEU A 92 -0.67 0.07 -0.74
C LEU A 92 -1.19 1.49 -0.57
N ILE A 93 -2.48 1.67 -0.79
CA ILE A 93 -3.19 2.93 -0.52
C ILE A 93 -4.02 2.71 0.73
N PHE A 94 -3.64 3.36 1.84
CA PHE A 94 -4.37 3.29 3.09
C PHE A 94 -5.71 4.01 3.02
N GLN A 95 -6.65 3.57 3.85
CA GLN A 95 -8.01 4.13 3.89
C GLN A 95 -8.04 5.58 4.38
N ASP A 96 -7.17 5.95 5.34
CA ASP A 96 -7.09 7.30 5.89
C ASP A 96 -5.90 8.08 5.30
N PRO A 97 -6.15 9.08 4.45
CA PRO A 97 -5.09 9.90 3.87
C PRO A 97 -4.47 10.87 4.87
N GLN A 98 -5.09 11.10 6.03
CA GLN A 98 -4.56 12.04 7.03
C GLN A 98 -3.36 11.46 7.78
N THR A 99 -3.40 10.17 8.05
CA THR A 99 -2.32 9.44 8.73
C THR A 99 -1.22 8.98 7.78
N SER A 100 -1.48 9.01 6.47
CA SER A 100 -0.54 8.54 5.44
C SER A 100 0.48 9.61 5.01
N LEU A 101 0.22 10.89 5.30
CA LEU A 101 1.11 12.00 4.93
C LEU A 101 1.80 12.58 6.16
N ASN A 102 3.10 12.80 6.05
CA ASN A 102 3.87 13.48 7.09
C ASN A 102 3.50 14.98 7.10
N PRO A 103 2.91 15.51 8.20
CA PRO A 103 2.38 16.89 8.23
C PRO A 103 3.47 17.96 8.23
N ILE A 104 4.71 17.64 8.55
CA ILE A 104 5.85 18.58 8.64
C ILE A 104 6.70 18.63 7.37
N LEU A 105 6.43 17.75 6.39
CA LEU A 105 7.08 17.77 5.08
C LEU A 105 6.12 18.29 4.02
N THR A 106 6.65 18.97 3.01
CA THR A 106 5.86 19.36 1.83
C THR A 106 5.46 18.12 1.01
N ILE A 107 4.45 18.26 0.18
CA ILE A 107 4.03 17.19 -0.73
C ILE A 107 5.16 16.81 -1.68
N GLY A 108 5.89 17.79 -2.18
CA GLY A 108 7.02 17.57 -3.08
C GLY A 108 8.17 16.81 -2.42
N GLU A 109 8.52 17.14 -1.18
CA GLU A 109 9.55 16.41 -0.44
C GLU A 109 9.19 14.94 -0.27
N GLN A 110 7.96 14.62 0.11
CA GLN A 110 7.49 13.24 0.30
C GLN A 110 7.49 12.45 -1.02
N LEU A 111 7.09 13.07 -2.13
CA LEU A 111 7.12 12.42 -3.45
C LEU A 111 8.55 12.18 -3.93
N ILE A 112 9.45 13.18 -3.80
CA ILE A 112 10.86 13.03 -4.18
C ILE A 112 11.51 11.90 -3.38
N GLU A 113 11.33 11.89 -2.06
CA GLU A 113 11.88 10.84 -1.19
C GLU A 113 11.40 9.45 -1.61
N THR A 114 10.11 9.29 -1.89
CA THR A 114 9.53 8.03 -2.34
C THR A 114 10.12 7.60 -3.70
N ILE A 115 10.18 8.52 -4.66
CA ILE A 115 10.73 8.25 -6.00
C ILE A 115 12.19 7.83 -5.90
N GLN A 116 13.02 8.59 -5.18
CA GLN A 116 14.45 8.31 -5.05
C GLN A 116 14.76 7.05 -4.22
N THR A 117 13.83 6.61 -3.36
CA THR A 117 13.96 5.34 -2.66
C THR A 117 13.84 4.14 -3.61
N HIS A 118 13.07 4.26 -4.68
CA HIS A 118 12.77 3.16 -5.58
C HIS A 118 13.42 3.27 -6.97
N LEU A 119 13.79 4.49 -7.37
CA LEU A 119 14.34 4.80 -8.69
C LEU A 119 15.64 5.60 -8.55
N GLU A 120 16.63 5.27 -9.39
CA GLU A 120 17.89 5.99 -9.46
C GLU A 120 17.74 7.27 -10.29
N LEU A 121 16.99 8.25 -9.77
CA LEU A 121 16.75 9.54 -10.40
C LEU A 121 17.44 10.67 -9.62
N THR A 122 17.88 11.69 -10.35
CA THR A 122 18.31 12.96 -9.77
C THR A 122 17.14 13.66 -9.07
N LYS A 123 17.40 14.63 -8.23
CA LYS A 123 16.37 15.40 -7.55
C LYS A 123 15.47 16.16 -8.53
N GLU A 124 16.06 16.68 -9.59
CA GLU A 124 15.38 17.41 -10.67
C GLU A 124 14.43 16.48 -11.45
N GLU A 125 14.90 15.32 -11.84
CA GLU A 125 14.06 14.30 -12.52
C GLU A 125 12.94 13.78 -11.61
N ALA A 126 13.24 13.54 -10.33
CA ALA A 126 12.24 13.14 -9.35
C ALA A 126 11.18 14.23 -9.12
N LYS A 127 11.57 15.51 -9.13
CA LYS A 127 10.64 16.65 -9.06
C LYS A 127 9.72 16.70 -10.28
N GLU A 128 10.26 16.59 -11.48
CA GLU A 128 9.47 16.60 -12.71
C GLU A 128 8.47 15.43 -12.73
N ARG A 129 8.93 14.22 -12.39
CA ARG A 129 8.06 13.03 -12.27
C ARG A 129 6.97 13.23 -11.23
N SER A 130 7.29 13.83 -10.08
CA SER A 130 6.31 14.13 -9.01
C SER A 130 5.20 15.06 -9.49
N ILE A 131 5.56 16.13 -10.21
CA ILE A 131 4.58 17.09 -10.76
C ILE A 131 3.70 16.40 -11.78
N ASN A 132 4.26 15.53 -12.63
CA ASN A 132 3.50 14.76 -13.62
C ASN A 132 2.50 13.82 -12.92
N LEU A 133 2.92 13.07 -11.90
CA LEU A 133 2.03 12.20 -11.11
C LEU A 133 0.90 12.99 -10.43
N LEU A 134 1.18 14.16 -9.87
CA LEU A 134 0.15 15.01 -9.28
C LEU A 134 -0.88 15.49 -10.32
N ASN A 135 -0.43 15.81 -11.54
CA ASN A 135 -1.32 16.16 -12.65
C ASN A 135 -2.18 14.96 -13.08
N GLU A 136 -1.59 13.75 -13.21
CA GLU A 136 -2.29 12.53 -13.58
C GLU A 136 -3.43 12.17 -12.62
N VAL A 137 -3.23 12.37 -11.31
CA VAL A 137 -4.29 12.17 -10.32
C VAL A 137 -5.25 13.36 -10.21
N GLY A 138 -5.08 14.38 -11.05
CA GLY A 138 -5.99 15.53 -11.15
C GLY A 138 -5.82 16.59 -10.05
N ILE A 139 -4.61 16.79 -9.53
CA ILE A 139 -4.27 17.95 -8.71
C ILE A 139 -4.07 19.13 -9.65
N LYS A 140 -4.98 20.11 -9.61
CA LYS A 140 -4.85 21.35 -10.37
C LYS A 140 -3.67 22.18 -9.85
N ASP A 141 -2.97 22.82 -10.76
CA ASP A 141 -1.81 23.69 -10.46
C ASP A 141 -0.70 22.93 -9.69
N ALA A 142 -0.43 21.68 -10.07
CA ALA A 142 0.48 20.78 -9.36
C ALA A 142 1.85 21.41 -9.07
N SER A 143 2.41 22.15 -10.03
CA SER A 143 3.70 22.83 -9.87
C SER A 143 3.68 23.86 -8.74
N SER A 144 2.63 24.69 -8.62
CA SER A 144 2.53 25.70 -7.56
C SER A 144 2.19 25.09 -6.20
N ARG A 145 1.56 23.91 -6.18
CA ARG A 145 1.19 23.18 -4.96
C ARG A 145 2.25 22.21 -4.47
N PHE A 146 3.30 22.01 -5.25
CA PHE A 146 4.36 21.08 -4.96
C PHE A 146 5.03 21.34 -3.60
N ASP A 147 5.27 22.62 -3.29
CA ASP A 147 5.88 23.06 -2.03
C ASP A 147 4.87 23.30 -0.90
N ASN A 148 3.60 22.94 -1.09
CA ASN A 148 2.57 23.03 -0.06
C ASN A 148 2.63 21.86 0.92
N TYR A 149 2.18 22.09 2.14
CA TYR A 149 2.05 21.07 3.20
C TYR A 149 0.70 20.35 3.13
N PRO A 150 0.60 19.14 3.69
CA PRO A 150 -0.65 18.36 3.70
C PRO A 150 -1.87 19.12 4.22
N HIS A 151 -1.71 19.95 5.23
CA HIS A 151 -2.82 20.73 5.82
C HIS A 151 -3.42 21.78 4.86
N GLN A 152 -2.69 22.16 3.80
CA GLN A 152 -3.15 23.08 2.77
C GLN A 152 -3.98 22.41 1.68
N PHE A 153 -4.13 21.06 1.74
CA PHE A 153 -4.91 20.27 0.82
C PHE A 153 -6.25 19.86 1.43
N SER A 154 -7.31 19.83 0.62
CA SER A 154 -8.58 19.23 1.04
C SER A 154 -8.44 17.70 1.24
N GLY A 155 -9.38 17.06 1.93
CA GLY A 155 -9.36 15.63 2.14
C GLY A 155 -9.24 14.82 0.84
N GLY A 156 -10.03 15.17 -0.17
CA GLY A 156 -9.95 14.53 -1.49
C GLY A 156 -8.63 14.78 -2.22
N MET A 157 -8.01 15.94 -2.05
CA MET A 157 -6.68 16.21 -2.61
C MET A 157 -5.60 15.39 -1.89
N ARG A 158 -5.65 15.27 -0.56
CA ARG A 158 -4.73 14.41 0.20
C ARG A 158 -4.83 12.97 -0.25
N GLN A 159 -6.05 12.45 -0.47
CA GLN A 159 -6.24 11.10 -1.02
C GLN A 159 -5.56 10.93 -2.38
N ARG A 160 -5.67 11.92 -3.27
CA ARG A 160 -5.00 11.90 -4.58
C ARG A 160 -3.47 11.91 -4.45
N VAL A 161 -2.94 12.67 -3.48
CA VAL A 161 -1.49 12.65 -3.19
C VAL A 161 -1.03 11.28 -2.68
N VAL A 162 -1.80 10.63 -1.79
CA VAL A 162 -1.50 9.27 -1.33
C VAL A 162 -1.53 8.28 -2.50
N ILE A 163 -2.47 8.44 -3.45
CA ILE A 163 -2.48 7.65 -4.68
C ILE A 163 -1.21 7.91 -5.50
N SER A 164 -0.76 9.19 -5.64
CA SER A 164 0.49 9.51 -6.34
C SER A 164 1.69 8.84 -5.70
N LEU A 165 1.78 8.81 -4.36
CA LEU A 165 2.84 8.11 -3.64
C LEU A 165 2.87 6.61 -3.93
N ALA A 166 1.71 5.99 -4.10
CA ALA A 166 1.63 4.57 -4.45
C ALA A 166 1.96 4.27 -5.93
N LEU A 167 1.94 5.29 -6.79
CA LEU A 167 2.27 5.21 -8.23
C LEU A 167 3.71 5.63 -8.56
N CYS A 168 4.50 6.06 -7.57
CA CYS A 168 5.89 6.52 -7.73
C CYS A 168 6.85 5.49 -8.32
#